data_b7facfe917536bb116d17fcd88860941
#
_entry.id   b7facfe917536bb116d17fcd88860941
#
_cell.length_a   1.000
_cell.length_b   1.000
_cell.length_c   1.000
_cell.angle_alpha   90.00
_cell.angle_beta   90.00
_cell.angle_gamma   90.00
#
_symmetry.space_group_name_H-M   'P 1'
#
loop_
_entity.id
_entity.type
_entity.pdbx_description
1 polymer ?
#
loop_
_entity_poly.entity_id
_entity_poly.type
_entity_poly.pdbx_seq_one_letter_code
_entity_poly.pdbx_strand_id
1 'polypeptide(L)'
;MNDKIMVKRDIVIIGGGPAGLAAALAAKKEGAESILILERDKELGGILNQCIHNGFGLHTFQEELTGPEYAARFIRMVKEQQIEYRLNTMVMDISQDKVITAMSRQEGMYQIRAKAVILAMGCRERPRGALNIPGYRPAGIYSAGTAQRLVNMEGFMPGKKVVILGSGDIGLIMARRMTLEGAEVKAVAELMPYSGGLKRNIVQCLDDFGIPLKLSHTVVDIKGKERVEGITLAEVDENRRPIPGTEEFFECDTLLLSVGLIPENELSGQAGVKLSNVTSGPVVNESLETNVEGIFACGNVLHVHDLVDFVSEEAGNAGRNAALYINNNGEDKIPEEMKITLSPQNGVRYTVPSEIRTGHMAVSYTHLTLPTTPYV
;
A
#
# COMPACT_ATOMS: atom_id res chain seq x y z
N MET A 1 21.82 -2.42 33.53
CA MET A 1 21.09 -2.57 32.28
C MET A 1 20.09 -3.68 32.48
N ASN A 2 18.78 -3.36 32.48
CA ASN A 2 17.76 -4.41 32.60
C ASN A 2 17.88 -5.33 31.40
N ASP A 3 18.11 -6.62 31.65
CA ASP A 3 18.01 -7.66 30.60
C ASP A 3 16.58 -7.61 30.06
N LYS A 4 16.39 -6.91 28.93
CA LYS A 4 15.10 -6.91 28.22
C LYS A 4 14.82 -8.34 27.82
N ILE A 5 13.72 -8.90 28.29
CA ILE A 5 13.28 -10.25 27.95
C ILE A 5 13.14 -10.30 26.42
N MET A 6 14.05 -11.04 25.80
CA MET A 6 14.03 -11.23 24.35
C MET A 6 13.09 -12.40 24.03
N VAL A 7 11.96 -12.07 23.39
CA VAL A 7 11.00 -13.06 22.91
C VAL A 7 11.57 -13.70 21.63
N LYS A 8 11.51 -15.03 21.50
CA LYS A 8 11.93 -15.74 20.29
C LYS A 8 10.70 -16.20 19.49
N ARG A 9 10.78 -16.06 18.16
CA ARG A 9 9.74 -16.53 17.22
C ARG A 9 10.41 -17.16 15.99
N ASP A 10 9.71 -18.08 15.35
CA ASP A 10 10.17 -18.61 14.06
C ASP A 10 10.00 -17.55 12.99
N ILE A 11 8.78 -17.04 12.84
CA ILE A 11 8.47 -16.00 11.85
C ILE A 11 7.82 -14.80 12.55
N VAL A 12 8.31 -13.61 12.26
CA VAL A 12 7.65 -12.35 12.65
C VAL A 12 7.21 -11.62 11.38
N ILE A 13 5.93 -11.25 11.35
CA ILE A 13 5.30 -10.55 10.24
C ILE A 13 5.00 -9.11 10.67
N ILE A 14 5.50 -8.15 9.92
CA ILE A 14 5.33 -6.72 10.21
C ILE A 14 4.17 -6.19 9.37
N GLY A 15 3.02 -5.97 10.02
CA GLY A 15 1.77 -5.53 9.41
C GLY A 15 0.70 -6.61 9.39
N GLY A 16 -0.48 -6.28 9.94
CA GLY A 16 -1.66 -7.16 10.02
C GLY A 16 -2.72 -6.88 8.94
N GLY A 17 -2.31 -6.29 7.83
CA GLY A 17 -3.15 -6.09 6.65
C GLY A 17 -3.30 -7.37 5.81
N PRO A 18 -3.91 -7.29 4.60
CA PRO A 18 -4.18 -8.47 3.76
C PRO A 18 -2.93 -9.29 3.45
N ALA A 19 -1.80 -8.65 3.16
CA ALA A 19 -0.54 -9.34 2.92
C ALA A 19 -0.07 -10.12 4.16
N GLY A 20 -0.01 -9.46 5.32
CA GLY A 20 0.46 -10.12 6.55
C GLY A 20 -0.41 -11.28 6.99
N LEU A 21 -1.73 -11.14 6.86
CA LEU A 21 -2.68 -12.20 7.19
C LEU A 21 -2.53 -13.42 6.26
N ALA A 22 -2.42 -13.20 4.95
CA ALA A 22 -2.24 -14.26 3.98
C ALA A 22 -0.89 -14.96 4.14
N ALA A 23 0.19 -14.22 4.38
CA ALA A 23 1.53 -14.76 4.65
C ALA A 23 1.54 -15.64 5.92
N ALA A 24 0.89 -15.19 6.99
CA ALA A 24 0.79 -15.94 8.24
C ALA A 24 0.10 -17.28 8.06
N LEU A 25 -1.03 -17.30 7.35
CA LEU A 25 -1.79 -18.51 7.07
C LEU A 25 -0.99 -19.51 6.20
N ALA A 26 -0.32 -19.01 5.18
CA ALA A 26 0.52 -19.84 4.33
C ALA A 26 1.73 -20.42 5.07
N ALA A 27 2.39 -19.62 5.90
CA ALA A 27 3.49 -20.08 6.74
C ALA A 27 3.03 -21.14 7.75
N LYS A 28 1.86 -20.96 8.36
CA LYS A 28 1.26 -21.95 9.28
C LYS A 28 0.95 -23.26 8.57
N LYS A 29 0.38 -23.19 7.38
CA LYS A 29 0.09 -24.36 6.54
C LYS A 29 1.34 -25.15 6.16
N GLU A 30 2.48 -24.46 5.97
CA GLU A 30 3.79 -25.05 5.65
C GLU A 30 4.55 -25.56 6.88
N GLY A 31 3.94 -25.51 8.07
CA GLY A 31 4.45 -26.10 9.30
C GLY A 31 5.24 -25.16 10.20
N ALA A 32 5.23 -23.86 9.98
CA ALA A 32 5.81 -22.93 10.95
C ALA A 32 4.99 -22.95 12.25
N GLU A 33 5.68 -23.18 13.39
CA GLU A 33 5.01 -23.35 14.68
C GLU A 33 4.77 -22.02 15.39
N SER A 34 5.79 -21.15 15.43
CA SER A 34 5.78 -19.91 16.19
C SER A 34 5.75 -18.68 15.27
N ILE A 35 4.54 -18.26 14.91
CA ILE A 35 4.30 -17.09 14.06
C ILE A 35 3.73 -15.97 14.91
N LEU A 36 4.25 -14.73 14.71
CA LEU A 36 3.76 -13.53 15.35
C LEU A 36 3.51 -12.42 14.34
N ILE A 37 2.29 -11.91 14.31
CA ILE A 37 1.94 -10.70 13.53
C ILE A 37 2.03 -9.48 14.46
N LEU A 38 2.75 -8.43 14.04
CA LEU A 38 2.81 -7.14 14.72
C LEU A 38 2.00 -6.10 13.93
N GLU A 39 0.95 -5.56 14.56
CA GLU A 39 0.07 -4.57 13.95
C GLU A 39 0.04 -3.28 14.80
N ARG A 40 0.29 -2.15 14.16
CA ARG A 40 0.31 -0.84 14.82
C ARG A 40 -1.09 -0.30 15.15
N ASP A 41 -2.11 -0.70 14.39
CA ASP A 41 -3.49 -0.26 14.63
C ASP A 41 -4.16 -1.09 15.75
N LYS A 42 -5.33 -0.64 16.17
CA LYS A 42 -6.18 -1.28 17.20
C LYS A 42 -6.83 -2.59 16.72
N GLU A 43 -6.76 -2.90 15.43
CA GLU A 43 -7.39 -4.07 14.81
C GLU A 43 -6.60 -4.57 13.60
N LEU A 44 -6.77 -5.85 13.27
CA LEU A 44 -6.25 -6.46 12.05
C LEU A 44 -7.09 -6.04 10.83
N GLY A 45 -6.55 -6.21 9.61
CA GLY A 45 -7.23 -5.91 8.35
C GLY A 45 -6.58 -4.75 7.57
N GLY A 46 -5.83 -3.89 8.27
CA GLY A 46 -5.12 -2.78 7.65
C GLY A 46 -6.03 -1.85 6.85
N ILE A 47 -5.58 -1.45 5.66
CA ILE A 47 -6.29 -0.50 4.79
C ILE A 47 -7.69 -1.00 4.36
N LEU A 48 -7.93 -2.31 4.34
CA LEU A 48 -9.22 -2.88 3.93
C LEU A 48 -10.37 -2.44 4.84
N ASN A 49 -10.11 -2.18 6.12
CA ASN A 49 -11.14 -1.77 7.07
C ASN A 49 -11.84 -0.47 6.68
N GLN A 50 -11.17 0.41 5.96
CA GLN A 50 -11.75 1.66 5.46
C GLN A 50 -12.33 1.56 4.04
N CYS A 51 -12.06 0.47 3.30
CA CYS A 51 -12.48 0.26 1.93
C CYS A 51 -13.89 -0.37 1.88
N ILE A 52 -14.94 0.39 2.19
CA ILE A 52 -16.31 -0.12 2.30
C ILE A 52 -17.03 -0.30 0.94
N HIS A 53 -16.36 0.00 -0.17
CA HIS A 53 -16.85 -0.27 -1.52
C HIS A 53 -16.62 -1.73 -1.92
N ASN A 54 -17.35 -2.20 -2.92
CA ASN A 54 -17.24 -3.55 -3.47
C ASN A 54 -16.07 -3.68 -4.46
N GLY A 55 -15.72 -4.91 -4.80
CA GLY A 55 -14.71 -5.26 -5.81
C GLY A 55 -13.55 -6.08 -5.28
N PHE A 56 -13.64 -6.58 -4.05
CA PHE A 56 -12.64 -7.44 -3.42
C PHE A 56 -13.08 -8.90 -3.45
N GLY A 57 -12.13 -9.84 -3.56
CA GLY A 57 -12.37 -11.27 -3.36
C GLY A 57 -12.83 -12.06 -4.57
N LEU A 58 -12.95 -11.44 -5.73
CA LEU A 58 -13.40 -12.11 -6.96
C LEU A 58 -12.52 -13.30 -7.36
N HIS A 59 -11.20 -13.19 -7.18
CA HIS A 59 -10.25 -14.27 -7.49
C HIS A 59 -10.07 -15.22 -6.29
N THR A 60 -9.92 -14.69 -5.09
CA THR A 60 -9.62 -15.46 -3.89
C THR A 60 -10.83 -16.25 -3.39
N PHE A 61 -12.02 -15.63 -3.36
CA PHE A 61 -13.24 -16.20 -2.80
C PHE A 61 -14.32 -16.47 -3.84
N GLN A 62 -14.12 -16.07 -5.11
CA GLN A 62 -15.11 -16.11 -6.19
C GLN A 62 -16.44 -15.44 -5.80
N GLU A 63 -16.33 -14.38 -5.04
CA GLU A 63 -17.42 -13.62 -4.46
C GLU A 63 -17.04 -12.15 -4.40
N GLU A 64 -17.97 -11.25 -4.74
CA GLU A 64 -17.73 -9.82 -4.65
C GLU A 64 -17.97 -9.34 -3.21
N LEU A 65 -16.93 -8.89 -2.56
CA LEU A 65 -16.92 -8.47 -1.16
C LEU A 65 -16.55 -6.99 -1.04
N THR A 66 -16.89 -6.41 0.09
CA THR A 66 -16.28 -5.15 0.57
C THR A 66 -14.91 -5.44 1.21
N GLY A 67 -14.08 -4.41 1.38
CA GLY A 67 -12.79 -4.55 2.06
C GLY A 67 -12.89 -5.15 3.46
N PRO A 68 -13.78 -4.66 4.35
CA PRO A 68 -13.97 -5.25 5.68
C PRO A 68 -14.43 -6.71 5.64
N GLU A 69 -15.30 -7.11 4.72
CA GLU A 69 -15.71 -8.51 4.56
C GLU A 69 -14.55 -9.40 4.13
N TYR A 70 -13.74 -8.95 3.18
CA TYR A 70 -12.53 -9.64 2.77
C TYR A 70 -11.57 -9.82 3.95
N ALA A 71 -11.26 -8.73 4.65
CA ALA A 71 -10.40 -8.77 5.84
C ALA A 71 -10.94 -9.72 6.91
N ALA A 72 -12.25 -9.67 7.19
CA ALA A 72 -12.88 -10.50 8.20
C ALA A 72 -12.72 -12.01 7.94
N ARG A 73 -12.71 -12.43 6.67
CA ARG A 73 -12.47 -13.84 6.31
C ARG A 73 -11.06 -14.27 6.68
N PHE A 74 -10.04 -13.50 6.30
CA PHE A 74 -8.66 -13.78 6.66
C PHE A 74 -8.41 -13.72 8.17
N ILE A 75 -8.98 -12.73 8.86
CA ILE A 75 -8.87 -12.60 10.32
C ILE A 75 -9.49 -13.81 11.03
N ARG A 76 -10.63 -14.32 10.53
CA ARG A 76 -11.25 -15.52 11.07
C ARG A 76 -10.33 -16.73 10.92
N MET A 77 -9.76 -16.95 9.75
CA MET A 77 -8.81 -18.05 9.51
C MET A 77 -7.57 -17.95 10.41
N VAL A 78 -7.01 -16.74 10.60
CA VAL A 78 -5.89 -16.52 11.51
C VAL A 78 -6.23 -16.89 12.95
N LYS A 79 -7.44 -16.53 13.43
CA LYS A 79 -7.94 -16.89 14.77
C LYS A 79 -8.18 -18.40 14.91
N GLU A 80 -8.78 -19.04 13.91
CA GLU A 80 -9.02 -20.49 13.88
C GLU A 80 -7.72 -21.29 13.92
N GLN A 81 -6.66 -20.79 13.25
CA GLN A 81 -5.32 -21.38 13.25
C GLN A 81 -4.50 -21.00 14.49
N GLN A 82 -5.08 -20.24 15.42
CA GLN A 82 -4.44 -19.78 16.67
C GLN A 82 -3.08 -19.08 16.44
N ILE A 83 -2.96 -18.31 15.35
CA ILE A 83 -1.77 -17.53 15.06
C ILE A 83 -1.73 -16.33 16.00
N GLU A 84 -0.59 -16.15 16.69
CA GLU A 84 -0.39 -15.01 17.62
C GLU A 84 -0.32 -13.69 16.86
N TYR A 85 -0.98 -12.66 17.39
CA TYR A 85 -0.86 -11.29 16.89
C TYR A 85 -0.88 -10.29 18.05
N ARG A 86 -0.20 -9.16 17.87
CA ARG A 86 -0.16 -8.05 18.82
C ARG A 86 -0.60 -6.78 18.14
N LEU A 87 -1.67 -6.21 18.64
CA LEU A 87 -2.25 -4.94 18.20
C LEU A 87 -1.63 -3.77 18.97
N ASN A 88 -1.84 -2.53 18.46
CA ASN A 88 -1.29 -1.31 19.05
C ASN A 88 0.23 -1.43 19.30
N THR A 89 0.91 -2.16 18.44
CA THR A 89 2.32 -2.48 18.55
C THR A 89 3.10 -1.93 17.37
N MET A 90 3.89 -0.90 17.61
CA MET A 90 4.72 -0.25 16.58
C MET A 90 6.09 -0.91 16.55
N VAL A 91 6.50 -1.32 15.36
CA VAL A 91 7.89 -1.73 15.11
C VAL A 91 8.71 -0.48 14.87
N MET A 92 9.78 -0.32 15.64
CA MET A 92 10.66 0.86 15.64
C MET A 92 11.94 0.62 14.84
N ASP A 93 12.42 -0.64 14.81
CA ASP A 93 13.68 -1.01 14.18
C ASP A 93 13.71 -2.50 13.86
N ILE A 94 14.44 -2.84 12.79
CA ILE A 94 14.73 -4.22 12.40
C ILE A 94 16.23 -4.29 12.07
N SER A 95 16.97 -5.11 12.81
CA SER A 95 18.41 -5.33 12.51
C SER A 95 18.58 -6.40 11.42
N GLN A 96 19.76 -6.41 10.79
CA GLN A 96 20.14 -7.45 9.83
C GLN A 96 20.12 -8.87 10.44
N ASP A 97 20.39 -8.97 11.75
CA ASP A 97 20.30 -10.23 12.51
C ASP A 97 18.87 -10.62 12.89
N LYS A 98 17.88 -9.97 12.30
CA LYS A 98 16.46 -10.24 12.54
C LYS A 98 16.02 -10.03 14.01
N VAL A 99 16.60 -9.03 14.68
CA VAL A 99 16.14 -8.55 15.97
C VAL A 99 15.22 -7.36 15.71
N ILE A 100 13.96 -7.51 16.11
CA ILE A 100 12.91 -6.51 15.94
C ILE A 100 12.75 -5.77 17.26
N THR A 101 12.86 -4.44 17.25
CA THR A 101 12.50 -3.60 18.38
C THR A 101 11.07 -3.11 18.20
N ALA A 102 10.19 -3.50 19.10
CA ALA A 102 8.77 -3.13 19.09
C ALA A 102 8.40 -2.34 20.35
N MET A 103 7.34 -1.54 20.24
CA MET A 103 6.82 -0.72 21.32
C MET A 103 5.30 -0.81 21.38
N SER A 104 4.76 -1.00 22.57
CA SER A 104 3.33 -0.88 22.86
C SER A 104 3.10 -0.09 24.16
N ARG A 105 1.86 0.39 24.38
CA ARG A 105 1.53 1.07 25.63
C ARG A 105 1.60 0.14 26.84
N GLN A 106 1.33 -1.14 26.67
CA GLN A 106 1.23 -2.13 27.74
C GLN A 106 2.60 -2.65 28.17
N GLU A 107 3.48 -2.95 27.20
CA GLU A 107 4.76 -3.61 27.44
C GLU A 107 5.96 -2.64 27.38
N GLY A 108 5.72 -1.39 26.95
CA GLY A 108 6.80 -0.46 26.65
C GLY A 108 7.61 -0.92 25.45
N MET A 109 8.92 -0.71 25.48
CA MET A 109 9.85 -1.12 24.43
C MET A 109 10.46 -2.50 24.74
N TYR A 110 10.40 -3.43 23.80
CA TYR A 110 10.92 -4.79 23.94
C TYR A 110 11.52 -5.29 22.63
N GLN A 111 12.26 -6.40 22.69
CA GLN A 111 12.92 -6.99 21.55
C GLN A 111 12.40 -8.40 21.26
N ILE A 112 12.31 -8.72 19.97
CA ILE A 112 11.91 -10.02 19.44
C ILE A 112 13.00 -10.49 18.50
N ARG A 113 13.51 -11.70 18.71
CA ARG A 113 14.43 -12.37 17.78
C ARG A 113 13.64 -13.34 16.92
N ALA A 114 13.66 -13.13 15.60
CA ALA A 114 13.02 -13.99 14.62
C ALA A 114 14.07 -14.85 13.90
N LYS A 115 13.68 -16.04 13.42
CA LYS A 115 14.46 -16.80 12.42
C LYS A 115 14.22 -16.22 11.03
N ALA A 116 12.98 -15.85 10.70
CA ALA A 116 12.63 -15.12 9.48
C ALA A 116 11.71 -13.94 9.77
N VAL A 117 11.77 -12.90 8.93
CA VAL A 117 10.93 -11.70 9.00
C VAL A 117 10.20 -11.54 7.67
N ILE A 118 8.90 -11.25 7.72
CA ILE A 118 8.12 -10.89 6.54
C ILE A 118 7.69 -9.43 6.64
N LEU A 119 8.14 -8.62 5.70
CA LEU A 119 7.79 -7.23 5.56
C LEU A 119 6.45 -7.12 4.81
N ALA A 120 5.40 -6.67 5.50
CA ALA A 120 4.04 -6.54 4.99
C ALA A 120 3.40 -5.20 5.38
N MET A 121 4.24 -4.13 5.50
CA MET A 121 3.85 -2.82 6.01
C MET A 121 2.97 -2.02 5.05
N GLY A 122 2.80 -2.48 3.81
CA GLY A 122 1.99 -1.80 2.81
C GLY A 122 2.64 -0.55 2.23
N CYS A 123 1.83 0.46 1.94
CA CYS A 123 2.26 1.72 1.36
C CYS A 123 1.57 2.90 2.05
N ARG A 124 2.09 4.10 1.80
CA ARG A 124 1.47 5.36 2.18
C ARG A 124 1.16 6.20 0.95
N GLU A 125 0.19 7.09 1.06
CA GLU A 125 -0.11 8.04 0.00
C GLU A 125 0.96 9.13 -0.08
N ARG A 126 1.21 9.61 -1.29
CA ARG A 126 2.13 10.73 -1.53
C ARG A 126 1.59 12.00 -0.88
N PRO A 127 2.31 12.61 0.08
CA PRO A 127 1.84 13.80 0.79
C PRO A 127 1.98 15.06 -0.06
N ARG A 128 1.24 16.12 0.31
CA ARG A 128 1.33 17.43 -0.32
C ARG A 128 2.77 17.96 -0.47
N GLY A 129 3.59 17.74 0.55
CA GLY A 129 4.98 18.21 0.54
C GLY A 129 5.82 17.64 -0.61
N ALA A 130 5.51 16.43 -1.07
CA ALA A 130 6.20 15.81 -2.20
C ALA A 130 5.76 16.34 -3.57
N LEU A 131 4.63 17.07 -3.64
CA LEU A 131 4.09 17.65 -4.87
C LEU A 131 4.54 19.08 -5.14
N ASN A 132 5.11 19.75 -4.14
CA ASN A 132 5.52 21.14 -4.21
C ASN A 132 4.42 22.10 -4.73
N ILE A 133 3.14 21.83 -4.37
CA ILE A 133 2.02 22.68 -4.76
C ILE A 133 2.22 24.09 -4.16
N PRO A 134 2.19 25.15 -4.97
CA PRO A 134 2.28 26.53 -4.48
C PRO A 134 1.15 26.92 -3.55
N GLY A 135 1.28 28.07 -2.88
CA GLY A 135 0.27 28.64 -1.99
C GLY A 135 0.43 28.25 -0.54
N TYR A 136 -0.62 28.51 0.24
CA TYR A 136 -0.63 28.29 1.69
C TYR A 136 -0.71 26.80 2.07
N ARG A 137 -0.51 26.53 3.36
CA ARG A 137 -0.60 25.16 3.95
C ARG A 137 -1.62 25.11 5.08
N PRO A 138 -2.89 25.47 4.81
CA PRO A 138 -3.93 25.49 5.81
C PRO A 138 -4.42 24.07 6.17
N ALA A 139 -5.28 23.98 7.18
CA ALA A 139 -6.12 22.81 7.37
C ALA A 139 -7.06 22.59 6.16
N GLY A 140 -7.57 21.37 5.98
CA GLY A 140 -8.45 21.02 4.86
C GLY A 140 -7.75 20.39 3.67
N ILE A 141 -6.42 20.12 3.76
CA ILE A 141 -5.68 19.37 2.75
C ILE A 141 -5.41 17.98 3.31
N TYR A 142 -5.97 16.95 2.66
CA TYR A 142 -5.85 15.56 3.08
C TYR A 142 -5.43 14.69 1.90
N SER A 143 -4.76 13.57 2.15
CA SER A 143 -4.75 12.49 1.18
C SER A 143 -6.14 11.83 1.10
N ALA A 144 -6.47 11.25 -0.05
CA ALA A 144 -7.78 10.64 -0.26
C ALA A 144 -8.05 9.48 0.71
N GLY A 145 -7.04 8.66 1.02
CA GLY A 145 -7.15 7.58 1.99
C GLY A 145 -7.28 8.07 3.44
N THR A 146 -6.66 9.21 3.81
CA THR A 146 -6.92 9.83 5.12
C THR A 146 -8.37 10.30 5.22
N ALA A 147 -8.89 10.94 4.18
CA ALA A 147 -10.30 11.34 4.14
C ALA A 147 -11.23 10.11 4.18
N GLN A 148 -10.87 9.03 3.50
CA GLN A 148 -11.60 7.77 3.53
C GLN A 148 -11.68 7.20 4.95
N ARG A 149 -10.57 7.18 5.69
CA ARG A 149 -10.57 6.74 7.09
C ARG A 149 -11.46 7.63 7.96
N LEU A 150 -11.33 8.95 7.85
CA LEU A 150 -12.14 9.90 8.61
C LEU A 150 -13.64 9.66 8.41
N VAL A 151 -14.06 9.51 7.16
CA VAL A 151 -15.49 9.31 6.82
C VAL A 151 -15.97 7.91 7.20
N ASN A 152 -15.23 6.86 6.78
CA ASN A 152 -15.73 5.49 6.85
C ASN A 152 -15.52 4.81 8.22
N MET A 153 -14.50 5.23 8.97
CA MET A 153 -14.17 4.58 10.25
C MET A 153 -14.38 5.49 11.46
N GLU A 154 -14.12 6.79 11.31
CA GLU A 154 -14.15 7.72 12.45
C GLU A 154 -15.45 8.58 12.48
N GLY A 155 -16.24 8.58 11.40
CA GLY A 155 -17.50 9.34 11.31
C GLY A 155 -17.31 10.86 11.20
N PHE A 156 -16.15 11.32 10.73
CA PHE A 156 -15.83 12.74 10.56
C PHE A 156 -15.87 13.15 9.11
N MET A 157 -16.50 14.28 8.84
CA MET A 157 -16.55 14.89 7.51
C MET A 157 -15.35 15.82 7.32
N PRO A 158 -14.42 15.57 6.37
CA PRO A 158 -13.25 16.43 6.14
C PRO A 158 -13.60 17.84 5.71
N GLY A 159 -14.68 18.00 4.98
CA GLY A 159 -15.21 19.28 4.53
C GLY A 159 -16.49 19.15 3.71
N LYS A 160 -17.02 20.28 3.26
CA LYS A 160 -18.32 20.38 2.58
C LYS A 160 -18.22 20.73 1.09
N LYS A 161 -17.21 21.48 0.68
CA LYS A 161 -16.92 21.81 -0.71
C LYS A 161 -15.53 21.29 -1.05
N VAL A 162 -15.48 20.27 -1.91
CA VAL A 162 -14.29 19.44 -2.11
C VAL A 162 -13.80 19.54 -3.55
N VAL A 163 -12.50 19.69 -3.71
CA VAL A 163 -11.81 19.42 -4.98
C VAL A 163 -10.85 18.28 -4.76
N ILE A 164 -10.72 17.39 -5.75
CA ILE A 164 -9.85 16.23 -5.70
C ILE A 164 -8.79 16.35 -6.78
N LEU A 165 -7.51 16.17 -6.42
CA LEU A 165 -6.40 16.07 -7.35
C LEU A 165 -5.98 14.61 -7.49
N GLY A 166 -6.08 14.09 -8.71
CA GLY A 166 -5.81 12.71 -9.07
C GLY A 166 -7.08 11.89 -9.29
N SER A 167 -7.16 11.23 -10.43
CA SER A 167 -8.30 10.41 -10.88
C SER A 167 -8.02 8.91 -10.83
N GLY A 168 -7.11 8.47 -9.97
CA GLY A 168 -6.96 7.06 -9.59
C GLY A 168 -8.20 6.57 -8.83
N ASP A 169 -8.38 5.26 -8.69
CA ASP A 169 -9.58 4.66 -8.09
C ASP A 169 -9.95 5.23 -6.72
N ILE A 170 -8.97 5.47 -5.85
CA ILE A 170 -9.23 6.06 -4.52
C ILE A 170 -9.84 7.46 -4.66
N GLY A 171 -9.31 8.29 -5.58
CA GLY A 171 -9.84 9.63 -5.84
C GLY A 171 -11.28 9.60 -6.34
N LEU A 172 -11.58 8.70 -7.31
CA LEU A 172 -12.93 8.51 -7.85
C LEU A 172 -13.90 8.00 -6.80
N ILE A 173 -13.52 6.97 -6.04
CA ILE A 173 -14.33 6.40 -4.97
C ILE A 173 -14.63 7.46 -3.90
N MET A 174 -13.64 8.29 -3.56
CA MET A 174 -13.85 9.37 -2.59
C MET A 174 -14.72 10.51 -3.12
N ALA A 175 -14.67 10.80 -4.42
CA ALA A 175 -15.60 11.75 -5.03
C ALA A 175 -17.06 11.32 -4.80
N ARG A 176 -17.38 10.06 -5.13
CA ARG A 176 -18.69 9.46 -4.87
C ARG A 176 -19.02 9.43 -3.37
N ARG A 177 -18.07 8.98 -2.54
CA ARG A 177 -18.31 8.82 -1.10
C ARG A 177 -18.61 10.16 -0.42
N MET A 178 -17.81 11.20 -0.70
CA MET A 178 -18.04 12.53 -0.15
C MET A 178 -19.40 13.10 -0.56
N THR A 179 -19.80 12.88 -1.82
CA THR A 179 -21.10 13.31 -2.33
C THR A 179 -22.26 12.60 -1.62
N LEU A 180 -22.15 11.29 -1.39
CA LEU A 180 -23.16 10.51 -0.67
C LEU A 180 -23.31 10.95 0.80
N GLU A 181 -22.24 11.47 1.41
CA GLU A 181 -22.26 12.03 2.76
C GLU A 181 -22.65 13.53 2.79
N GLY A 182 -23.07 14.08 1.66
CA GLY A 182 -23.64 15.43 1.58
C GLY A 182 -22.62 16.55 1.30
N ALA A 183 -21.38 16.22 0.90
CA ALA A 183 -20.46 17.23 0.39
C ALA A 183 -20.73 17.53 -1.09
N GLU A 184 -20.39 18.74 -1.50
CA GLU A 184 -20.35 19.15 -2.89
C GLU A 184 -18.94 18.93 -3.45
N VAL A 185 -18.76 17.94 -4.33
CA VAL A 185 -17.51 17.74 -5.05
C VAL A 185 -17.51 18.60 -6.30
N LYS A 186 -16.68 19.64 -6.30
CA LYS A 186 -16.62 20.67 -7.37
C LYS A 186 -15.99 20.16 -8.65
N ALA A 187 -14.90 19.39 -8.52
CA ALA A 187 -14.18 18.80 -9.63
C ALA A 187 -13.21 17.72 -9.16
N VAL A 188 -12.90 16.81 -10.07
CA VAL A 188 -11.73 15.93 -10.01
C VAL A 188 -10.76 16.39 -11.10
N ALA A 189 -9.52 16.76 -10.71
CA ALA A 189 -8.47 17.17 -11.63
C ALA A 189 -7.46 16.05 -11.81
N GLU A 190 -7.00 15.84 -13.04
CA GLU A 190 -6.01 14.83 -13.41
C GLU A 190 -4.89 15.45 -14.24
N LEU A 191 -3.66 15.23 -13.80
CA LEU A 191 -2.46 15.74 -14.48
C LEU A 191 -2.28 15.15 -15.88
N MET A 192 -2.68 13.89 -16.07
CA MET A 192 -2.56 13.19 -17.33
C MET A 192 -3.75 13.50 -18.26
N PRO A 193 -3.60 13.34 -19.60
CA PRO A 193 -4.71 13.50 -20.55
C PRO A 193 -5.71 12.33 -20.50
N TYR A 194 -5.60 11.45 -19.52
CA TYR A 194 -6.48 10.30 -19.29
C TYR A 194 -6.58 10.02 -17.77
N SER A 195 -7.69 9.43 -17.36
CA SER A 195 -7.87 8.97 -15.98
C SER A 195 -7.07 7.68 -15.72
N GLY A 196 -6.44 7.61 -14.54
CA GLY A 196 -5.75 6.40 -14.07
C GLY A 196 -6.66 5.36 -13.42
N GLY A 197 -7.92 5.69 -13.14
CA GLY A 197 -8.88 4.79 -12.52
C GLY A 197 -9.64 3.92 -13.53
N LEU A 198 -10.28 2.87 -13.03
CA LEU A 198 -11.08 1.95 -13.84
C LEU A 198 -12.27 2.69 -14.48
N LYS A 199 -12.58 2.37 -15.75
CA LYS A 199 -13.69 2.99 -16.49
C LYS A 199 -15.04 2.90 -15.73
N ARG A 200 -15.32 1.78 -15.08
CA ARG A 200 -16.53 1.63 -14.26
C ARG A 200 -16.57 2.65 -13.12
N ASN A 201 -15.42 2.96 -12.50
CA ASN A 201 -15.35 3.93 -11.42
C ASN A 201 -15.53 5.37 -11.93
N ILE A 202 -15.09 5.68 -13.15
CA ILE A 202 -15.39 6.97 -13.79
C ILE A 202 -16.91 7.14 -13.89
N VAL A 203 -17.61 6.16 -14.47
CA VAL A 203 -19.07 6.21 -14.61
C VAL A 203 -19.77 6.29 -13.27
N GLN A 204 -19.53 5.32 -12.38
CA GLN A 204 -20.25 5.19 -11.11
C GLN A 204 -19.91 6.28 -10.08
N CYS A 205 -18.74 6.90 -10.18
CA CYS A 205 -18.28 7.86 -9.19
C CYS A 205 -18.33 9.31 -9.66
N LEU A 206 -18.28 9.56 -10.96
CA LEU A 206 -18.34 10.91 -11.51
C LEU A 206 -19.58 11.14 -12.37
N ASP A 207 -19.78 10.35 -13.43
CA ASP A 207 -20.85 10.60 -14.40
C ASP A 207 -22.23 10.52 -13.74
N ASP A 208 -22.49 9.49 -12.92
CA ASP A 208 -23.75 9.29 -12.20
C ASP A 208 -24.07 10.44 -11.21
N PHE A 209 -23.05 11.19 -10.79
CA PHE A 209 -23.19 12.32 -9.86
C PHE A 209 -22.97 13.68 -10.52
N GLY A 210 -22.71 13.73 -11.81
CA GLY A 210 -22.45 14.97 -12.55
C GLY A 210 -21.17 15.70 -12.09
N ILE A 211 -20.18 14.98 -11.57
CA ILE A 211 -18.92 15.56 -11.08
C ILE A 211 -17.97 15.74 -12.27
N PRO A 212 -17.50 16.98 -12.57
CA PRO A 212 -16.63 17.21 -13.71
C PRO A 212 -15.23 16.60 -13.51
N LEU A 213 -14.75 15.88 -14.52
CA LEU A 213 -13.38 15.39 -14.64
C LEU A 213 -12.57 16.34 -15.54
N LYS A 214 -11.58 17.00 -14.98
CA LYS A 214 -10.66 17.92 -15.69
C LYS A 214 -9.34 17.20 -15.95
N LEU A 215 -9.18 16.68 -17.16
CA LEU A 215 -7.94 16.04 -17.62
C LEU A 215 -6.91 17.10 -18.01
N SER A 216 -5.62 16.76 -17.96
CA SER A 216 -4.51 17.69 -18.22
C SER A 216 -4.56 18.94 -17.33
N HIS A 217 -4.96 18.80 -16.06
CA HIS A 217 -5.05 19.89 -15.10
C HIS A 217 -4.28 19.58 -13.82
N THR A 218 -3.76 20.62 -13.19
CA THR A 218 -3.12 20.51 -11.87
C THR A 218 -3.47 21.69 -10.98
N VAL A 219 -3.23 21.54 -9.68
CA VAL A 219 -3.40 22.63 -8.69
C VAL A 219 -2.16 23.54 -8.76
N VAL A 220 -2.38 24.84 -9.02
CA VAL A 220 -1.32 25.85 -9.13
C VAL A 220 -1.30 26.84 -7.98
N ASP A 221 -2.37 26.96 -7.20
CA ASP A 221 -2.42 27.80 -6.01
C ASP A 221 -3.46 27.29 -5.00
N ILE A 222 -3.19 27.53 -3.70
CA ILE A 222 -4.07 27.22 -2.58
C ILE A 222 -4.26 28.49 -1.75
N LYS A 223 -5.51 28.96 -1.63
CA LYS A 223 -5.90 30.07 -0.78
C LYS A 223 -6.36 29.62 0.60
N GLY A 224 -6.19 30.52 1.57
CA GLY A 224 -6.63 30.31 2.96
C GLY A 224 -5.45 30.08 3.90
N LYS A 225 -5.41 30.78 5.03
CA LYS A 225 -4.32 30.68 6.02
C LYS A 225 -4.62 29.62 7.09
N GLU A 226 -5.81 29.64 7.66
CA GLU A 226 -6.24 28.69 8.70
C GLU A 226 -6.81 27.42 8.10
N ARG A 227 -7.71 27.58 7.13
CA ARG A 227 -8.33 26.51 6.35
C ARG A 227 -8.32 26.85 4.87
N VAL A 228 -8.45 25.85 4.01
CA VAL A 228 -8.64 26.05 2.57
C VAL A 228 -9.89 26.87 2.33
N GLU A 229 -9.77 27.97 1.58
CA GLU A 229 -10.86 28.83 1.12
C GLU A 229 -11.10 28.69 -0.38
N GLY A 230 -10.14 28.10 -1.07
CA GLY A 230 -10.23 27.80 -2.49
C GLY A 230 -8.90 27.32 -3.06
N ILE A 231 -8.98 26.76 -4.26
CA ILE A 231 -7.83 26.35 -5.05
C ILE A 231 -7.93 26.88 -6.48
N THR A 232 -6.80 27.06 -7.12
CA THR A 232 -6.74 27.37 -8.54
C THR A 232 -6.20 26.15 -9.29
N LEU A 233 -6.96 25.69 -10.29
CA LEU A 233 -6.51 24.71 -11.28
C LEU A 233 -6.01 25.43 -12.52
N ALA A 234 -5.05 24.85 -13.24
CA ALA A 234 -4.66 25.27 -14.57
C ALA A 234 -4.45 24.07 -15.49
N GLU A 235 -4.66 24.25 -16.78
CA GLU A 235 -4.26 23.27 -17.79
C GLU A 235 -2.75 23.10 -17.78
N VAL A 236 -2.28 21.91 -18.21
CA VAL A 236 -0.86 21.63 -18.37
C VAL A 236 -0.55 21.24 -19.82
N ASP A 237 0.66 21.60 -20.26
CA ASP A 237 1.22 21.21 -21.54
C ASP A 237 1.69 19.74 -21.54
N GLU A 238 2.22 19.28 -22.68
CA GLU A 238 2.77 17.93 -22.87
C GLU A 238 3.94 17.63 -21.89
N ASN A 239 4.62 18.66 -21.41
CA ASN A 239 5.68 18.55 -20.40
C ASN A 239 5.14 18.62 -18.97
N ARG A 240 3.81 18.64 -18.77
CA ARG A 240 3.11 18.77 -17.50
C ARG A 240 3.38 20.09 -16.79
N ARG A 241 3.63 21.16 -17.54
CA ARG A 241 3.83 22.50 -17.01
C ARG A 241 2.53 23.30 -17.15
N PRO A 242 2.11 24.04 -16.09
CA PRO A 242 0.92 24.88 -16.17
C PRO A 242 1.00 25.89 -17.31
N ILE A 243 -0.10 26.03 -18.04
CA ILE A 243 -0.24 26.98 -19.17
C ILE A 243 -0.82 28.28 -18.60
N PRO A 244 -0.07 29.41 -18.65
CA PRO A 244 -0.57 30.69 -18.16
C PRO A 244 -1.83 31.15 -18.91
N GLY A 245 -2.81 31.70 -18.17
CA GLY A 245 -4.07 32.19 -18.73
C GLY A 245 -5.18 31.13 -18.78
N THR A 246 -4.92 29.91 -18.28
CA THR A 246 -5.92 28.83 -18.16
C THR A 246 -6.39 28.61 -16.72
N GLU A 247 -6.01 29.52 -15.82
CA GLU A 247 -6.30 29.41 -14.40
C GLU A 247 -7.81 29.52 -14.12
N GLU A 248 -8.34 28.53 -13.40
CA GLU A 248 -9.73 28.48 -12.95
C GLU A 248 -9.76 28.34 -11.42
N PHE A 249 -10.46 29.27 -10.75
CA PHE A 249 -10.59 29.26 -9.30
C PHE A 249 -11.82 28.50 -8.86
N PHE A 250 -11.64 27.61 -7.88
CA PHE A 250 -12.69 26.83 -7.21
C PHE A 250 -12.78 27.25 -5.75
N GLU A 251 -13.90 27.85 -5.35
CA GLU A 251 -14.22 28.06 -3.94
C GLU A 251 -14.48 26.69 -3.29
N CYS A 252 -13.62 26.30 -2.35
CA CYS A 252 -13.73 25.03 -1.63
C CYS A 252 -13.09 25.14 -0.24
N ASP A 253 -13.47 24.26 0.67
CA ASP A 253 -12.90 24.16 2.03
C ASP A 253 -11.99 22.94 2.21
N THR A 254 -11.90 22.11 1.17
CA THR A 254 -11.13 20.86 1.23
C THR A 254 -10.50 20.49 -0.12
N LEU A 255 -9.23 20.13 -0.07
CA LEU A 255 -8.49 19.52 -1.17
C LEU A 255 -8.11 18.10 -0.79
N LEU A 256 -8.56 17.11 -1.59
CA LEU A 256 -8.12 15.73 -1.46
C LEU A 256 -7.04 15.42 -2.50
N LEU A 257 -6.00 14.71 -2.07
CA LEU A 257 -4.88 14.30 -2.90
C LEU A 257 -4.92 12.78 -3.12
N SER A 258 -5.09 12.36 -4.39
CA SER A 258 -5.04 10.96 -4.84
C SER A 258 -3.94 10.81 -5.90
N VAL A 259 -2.70 11.09 -5.52
CA VAL A 259 -1.57 11.35 -6.44
C VAL A 259 -0.48 10.29 -6.38
N GLY A 260 -0.88 9.08 -6.08
CA GLY A 260 -0.04 7.90 -6.06
C GLY A 260 0.38 7.46 -4.66
N LEU A 261 0.87 6.23 -4.61
CA LEU A 261 1.27 5.51 -3.41
C LEU A 261 2.79 5.35 -3.38
N ILE A 262 3.35 5.28 -2.17
CA ILE A 262 4.78 5.05 -1.92
C ILE A 262 4.90 3.84 -1.01
N PRO A 263 5.56 2.75 -1.42
CA PRO A 263 5.88 1.61 -0.55
C PRO A 263 6.56 2.04 0.75
N GLU A 264 6.15 1.47 1.88
CA GLU A 264 6.59 1.88 3.23
C GLU A 264 7.86 1.14 3.62
N ASN A 265 9.03 1.65 3.25
CA ASN A 265 10.31 0.94 3.32
C ASN A 265 11.37 1.57 4.24
N GLU A 266 10.97 2.39 5.21
CA GLU A 266 11.92 2.95 6.18
C GLU A 266 12.56 1.84 7.03
N LEU A 267 11.75 0.91 7.57
CA LEU A 267 12.25 -0.27 8.30
C LEU A 267 13.08 -1.20 7.42
N SER A 268 12.71 -1.37 6.16
CA SER A 268 13.48 -2.16 5.19
C SER A 268 14.88 -1.60 5.00
N GLY A 269 15.00 -0.26 4.85
CA GLY A 269 16.27 0.44 4.74
C GLY A 269 17.14 0.28 5.99
N GLN A 270 16.56 0.37 7.19
CA GLN A 270 17.27 0.15 8.45
C GLN A 270 17.84 -1.27 8.55
N ALA A 271 17.10 -2.26 8.08
CA ALA A 271 17.54 -3.65 8.01
C ALA A 271 18.62 -3.91 6.93
N GLY A 272 18.99 -2.91 6.12
CA GLY A 272 19.95 -3.06 5.03
C GLY A 272 19.38 -3.68 3.76
N VAL A 273 18.06 -3.68 3.60
CA VAL A 273 17.39 -4.17 2.40
C VAL A 273 17.63 -3.20 1.25
N LYS A 274 18.03 -3.70 0.10
CA LYS A 274 18.16 -2.93 -1.15
C LYS A 274 16.79 -2.61 -1.72
N LEU A 275 16.59 -1.35 -2.11
CA LEU A 275 15.35 -0.88 -2.70
C LEU A 275 15.51 -0.63 -4.19
N SER A 276 14.47 -0.93 -4.96
CA SER A 276 14.37 -0.63 -6.39
C SER A 276 14.14 0.87 -6.61
N ASN A 277 14.91 1.47 -7.48
CA ASN A 277 14.74 2.88 -7.87
C ASN A 277 13.44 3.12 -8.67
N VAL A 278 12.80 2.07 -9.18
CA VAL A 278 11.58 2.17 -10.00
C VAL A 278 10.33 2.03 -9.15
N THR A 279 10.27 1.00 -8.28
CA THR A 279 9.11 0.71 -7.44
C THR A 279 9.20 1.34 -6.06
N SER A 280 10.40 1.71 -5.59
CA SER A 280 10.73 2.06 -4.20
C SER A 280 10.48 0.92 -3.21
N GLY A 281 10.23 -0.29 -3.68
CA GLY A 281 10.09 -1.50 -2.89
C GLY A 281 11.39 -2.31 -2.82
N PRO A 282 11.45 -3.34 -1.96
CA PRO A 282 12.59 -4.23 -1.87
C PRO A 282 12.94 -4.92 -3.19
N VAL A 283 14.22 -5.09 -3.45
CA VAL A 283 14.72 -6.00 -4.50
C VAL A 283 14.61 -7.41 -3.93
N VAL A 284 13.87 -8.28 -4.62
CA VAL A 284 13.63 -9.66 -4.17
C VAL A 284 13.93 -10.67 -5.27
N ASN A 285 14.22 -11.91 -4.84
CA ASN A 285 14.33 -13.07 -5.71
C ASN A 285 12.97 -13.77 -5.90
N GLU A 286 12.95 -14.91 -6.61
CA GLU A 286 11.75 -15.71 -6.90
C GLU A 286 11.04 -16.26 -5.64
N SER A 287 11.74 -16.34 -4.51
CA SER A 287 11.16 -16.72 -3.22
C SER A 287 10.60 -15.53 -2.44
N LEU A 288 10.62 -14.32 -3.02
CA LEU A 288 10.28 -13.05 -2.37
C LEU A 288 11.22 -12.70 -1.20
N GLU A 289 12.41 -13.33 -1.14
CA GLU A 289 13.48 -13.03 -0.20
C GLU A 289 14.30 -11.85 -0.70
N THR A 290 14.64 -10.96 0.21
CA THR A 290 15.46 -9.78 -0.08
C THR A 290 16.96 -10.13 -0.15
N ASN A 291 17.82 -9.13 -0.35
CA ASN A 291 19.27 -9.31 -0.22
C ASN A 291 19.73 -9.62 1.21
N VAL A 292 18.87 -9.45 2.20
CA VAL A 292 19.15 -9.79 3.61
C VAL A 292 18.52 -11.15 3.91
N GLU A 293 19.38 -12.13 4.18
CA GLU A 293 18.99 -13.53 4.41
C GLU A 293 17.88 -13.66 5.48
N GLY A 294 16.81 -14.38 5.12
CA GLY A 294 15.66 -14.62 5.99
C GLY A 294 14.73 -13.39 6.17
N ILE A 295 14.91 -12.34 5.37
CA ILE A 295 13.96 -11.22 5.30
C ILE A 295 13.22 -11.27 3.96
N PHE A 296 11.91 -11.43 4.02
CA PHE A 296 10.99 -11.53 2.88
C PHE A 296 10.13 -10.27 2.79
N ALA A 297 9.62 -9.97 1.60
CA ALA A 297 8.70 -8.84 1.41
C ALA A 297 7.54 -9.21 0.49
N CYS A 298 6.34 -8.70 0.79
CA CYS A 298 5.14 -8.95 0.00
C CYS A 298 4.09 -7.86 0.13
N GLY A 299 3.22 -7.77 -0.87
CA GLY A 299 2.17 -6.76 -0.95
C GLY A 299 2.71 -5.37 -1.26
N ASN A 300 1.96 -4.33 -0.89
CA ASN A 300 2.25 -2.96 -1.32
C ASN A 300 3.57 -2.36 -0.76
N VAL A 301 4.22 -3.00 0.19
CA VAL A 301 5.60 -2.64 0.59
C VAL A 301 6.61 -3.04 -0.48
N LEU A 302 6.33 -4.11 -1.24
CA LEU A 302 7.18 -4.63 -2.32
C LEU A 302 6.92 -3.87 -3.62
N HIS A 303 5.69 -3.84 -4.07
CA HIS A 303 5.20 -2.98 -5.14
C HIS A 303 3.69 -2.76 -5.00
N VAL A 304 3.17 -1.67 -5.56
CA VAL A 304 1.74 -1.36 -5.47
C VAL A 304 0.95 -2.27 -6.41
N HIS A 305 -0.04 -2.98 -5.87
CA HIS A 305 -0.94 -3.84 -6.61
C HIS A 305 -2.28 -3.16 -6.90
N ASP A 306 -2.89 -3.50 -8.02
CA ASP A 306 -4.23 -3.03 -8.39
C ASP A 306 -5.34 -3.81 -7.68
N LEU A 307 -5.11 -5.09 -7.36
CA LEU A 307 -6.09 -5.98 -6.73
C LEU A 307 -5.53 -6.62 -5.46
N VAL A 308 -6.34 -6.63 -4.39
CA VAL A 308 -5.97 -7.27 -3.12
C VAL A 308 -5.84 -8.78 -3.23
N ASP A 309 -6.56 -9.40 -4.15
CA ASP A 309 -6.46 -10.83 -4.41
C ASP A 309 -5.04 -11.25 -4.76
N PHE A 310 -4.36 -10.45 -5.60
CA PHE A 310 -2.96 -10.68 -5.95
C PHE A 310 -2.00 -10.37 -4.81
N VAL A 311 -2.32 -9.38 -3.96
CA VAL A 311 -1.58 -9.14 -2.72
C VAL A 311 -1.59 -10.38 -1.84
N SER A 312 -2.75 -11.02 -1.69
CA SER A 312 -2.90 -12.21 -0.84
C SER A 312 -2.20 -13.44 -1.44
N GLU A 313 -2.23 -13.59 -2.76
CA GLU A 313 -1.53 -14.67 -3.47
C GLU A 313 -0.01 -14.53 -3.32
N GLU A 314 0.54 -13.36 -3.63
CA GLU A 314 1.96 -13.06 -3.48
C GLU A 314 2.42 -13.26 -2.03
N ALA A 315 1.65 -12.74 -1.08
CA ALA A 315 1.96 -12.87 0.34
C ALA A 315 1.90 -14.32 0.82
N GLY A 316 0.99 -15.12 0.27
CA GLY A 316 0.95 -16.57 0.49
C GLY A 316 2.26 -17.25 0.05
N ASN A 317 2.82 -16.85 -1.08
CA ASN A 317 4.13 -17.35 -1.54
C ASN A 317 5.26 -16.91 -0.60
N ALA A 318 5.29 -15.65 -0.15
CA ALA A 318 6.28 -15.18 0.82
C ALA A 318 6.20 -15.95 2.14
N GLY A 319 4.98 -16.19 2.65
CA GLY A 319 4.77 -16.97 3.87
C GLY A 319 5.25 -18.42 3.76
N ARG A 320 4.93 -19.09 2.65
CA ARG A 320 5.42 -20.44 2.35
C ARG A 320 6.95 -20.48 2.30
N ASN A 321 7.55 -19.58 1.56
CA ASN A 321 9.01 -19.55 1.37
C ASN A 321 9.75 -19.22 2.67
N ALA A 322 9.21 -18.34 3.51
CA ALA A 322 9.75 -18.08 4.84
C ALA A 322 9.70 -19.32 5.74
N ALA A 323 8.63 -20.13 5.67
CA ALA A 323 8.54 -21.38 6.42
C ALA A 323 9.52 -22.43 5.91
N LEU A 324 9.68 -22.57 4.59
CA LEU A 324 10.67 -23.47 3.99
C LEU A 324 12.10 -23.05 4.37
N TYR A 325 12.41 -21.77 4.35
CA TYR A 325 13.70 -21.22 4.80
C TYR A 325 14.04 -21.63 6.23
N ILE A 326 13.11 -21.51 7.18
CA ILE A 326 13.37 -21.91 8.58
C ILE A 326 13.47 -23.43 8.74
N ASN A 327 12.69 -24.22 7.98
CA ASN A 327 12.73 -25.69 8.04
C ASN A 327 14.05 -26.25 7.50
N ASN A 328 14.65 -25.59 6.51
CA ASN A 328 15.94 -25.94 5.93
C ASN A 328 17.14 -25.28 6.65
N ASN A 329 16.94 -24.66 7.82
CA ASN A 329 17.97 -23.94 8.59
C ASN A 329 18.76 -22.88 7.79
N GLY A 330 18.17 -22.32 6.74
CA GLY A 330 18.85 -21.37 5.85
C GLY A 330 19.94 -21.99 4.98
N GLU A 331 19.95 -23.31 4.83
CA GLU A 331 21.02 -24.03 4.09
C GLU A 331 20.93 -23.92 2.56
N ASP A 332 19.84 -23.36 2.03
CA ASP A 332 19.69 -23.09 0.58
C ASP A 332 20.52 -21.86 0.12
N LYS A 333 21.78 -21.80 0.57
CA LYS A 333 22.72 -20.78 0.07
C LYS A 333 23.13 -21.12 -1.36
N ILE A 334 22.42 -20.50 -2.30
CA ILE A 334 22.81 -20.59 -3.70
C ILE A 334 23.99 -19.64 -3.96
N PRO A 335 25.06 -20.11 -4.57
CA PRO A 335 26.20 -19.27 -4.92
C PRO A 335 25.76 -18.04 -5.74
N GLU A 336 26.41 -16.90 -5.54
CA GLU A 336 26.14 -15.64 -6.27
C GLU A 336 26.21 -15.85 -7.79
N GLU A 337 27.06 -16.75 -8.25
CA GLU A 337 27.27 -17.12 -9.67
C GLU A 337 26.01 -17.74 -10.32
N MET A 338 25.02 -18.17 -9.53
CA MET A 338 23.77 -18.73 -10.03
C MET A 338 22.60 -17.71 -10.05
N LYS A 339 22.87 -16.46 -9.74
CA LYS A 339 21.86 -15.39 -9.79
C LYS A 339 21.76 -14.80 -11.20
N ILE A 340 20.54 -14.64 -11.67
CA ILE A 340 20.21 -14.00 -12.94
C ILE A 340 19.38 -12.75 -12.64
N THR A 341 19.88 -11.58 -13.04
CA THR A 341 19.12 -10.33 -12.96
C THR A 341 18.18 -10.20 -14.16
N LEU A 342 16.92 -9.92 -13.90
CA LEU A 342 15.91 -9.67 -14.93
C LEU A 342 15.98 -8.22 -15.37
N SER A 343 16.14 -8.01 -16.69
CA SER A 343 16.17 -6.66 -17.28
C SER A 343 14.89 -6.44 -18.09
N PRO A 344 13.97 -5.58 -17.63
CA PRO A 344 12.73 -5.30 -18.36
C PRO A 344 13.03 -4.58 -19.67
N GLN A 345 12.29 -4.94 -20.75
CA GLN A 345 12.44 -4.39 -22.10
C GLN A 345 11.07 -4.24 -22.77
N ASN A 346 11.03 -3.58 -23.93
CA ASN A 346 9.85 -3.48 -24.80
C ASN A 346 8.57 -2.95 -24.09
N GLY A 347 8.70 -1.87 -23.32
CA GLY A 347 7.57 -1.24 -22.62
C GLY A 347 7.28 -1.79 -21.24
N VAL A 348 7.91 -2.88 -20.82
CA VAL A 348 7.87 -3.36 -19.43
C VAL A 348 8.71 -2.43 -18.56
N ARG A 349 8.10 -1.82 -17.54
CA ARG A 349 8.76 -0.84 -16.68
C ARG A 349 9.62 -1.48 -15.60
N TYR A 350 9.18 -2.58 -15.03
CA TYR A 350 9.88 -3.35 -13.99
C TYR A 350 9.37 -4.79 -13.92
N THR A 351 10.11 -5.64 -13.23
CA THR A 351 9.71 -7.02 -12.90
C THR A 351 9.80 -7.25 -11.39
N VAL A 352 8.89 -8.05 -10.86
CA VAL A 352 8.94 -8.60 -9.51
C VAL A 352 8.68 -10.10 -9.63
N PRO A 353 9.66 -10.95 -9.27
CA PRO A 353 11.01 -10.61 -8.77
C PRO A 353 11.89 -9.91 -9.82
N SER A 354 12.97 -9.25 -9.37
CA SER A 354 13.99 -8.66 -10.24
C SER A 354 15.24 -9.54 -10.37
N GLU A 355 15.37 -10.57 -9.54
CA GLU A 355 16.43 -11.57 -9.56
C GLU A 355 15.82 -12.96 -9.49
N ILE A 356 16.42 -13.93 -10.19
CA ILE A 356 16.07 -15.35 -10.11
C ILE A 356 17.34 -16.19 -9.95
N ARG A 357 17.20 -17.35 -9.34
CA ARG A 357 18.30 -18.27 -9.11
C ARG A 357 18.19 -19.45 -10.08
N THR A 358 19.32 -19.84 -10.69
CA THR A 358 19.34 -21.03 -11.54
C THR A 358 19.27 -22.30 -10.71
N GLY A 359 18.51 -23.30 -11.18
CA GLY A 359 18.35 -24.60 -10.51
C GLY A 359 17.07 -24.77 -9.71
N HIS A 360 16.33 -23.71 -9.41
CA HIS A 360 14.94 -23.79 -8.97
C HIS A 360 14.02 -23.62 -10.18
N MET A 361 12.93 -24.41 -10.25
CA MET A 361 11.89 -24.17 -11.22
C MET A 361 11.24 -22.83 -10.82
N ALA A 362 11.59 -21.77 -11.55
CA ALA A 362 10.96 -20.48 -11.37
C ALA A 362 9.47 -20.63 -11.70
N VAL A 363 8.63 -20.54 -10.69
CA VAL A 363 7.23 -20.25 -10.91
C VAL A 363 7.17 -18.77 -11.21
N SER A 364 7.24 -18.44 -12.50
CA SER A 364 7.14 -17.07 -12.98
C SER A 364 5.70 -16.60 -12.80
N TYR A 365 5.46 -15.73 -11.82
CA TYR A 365 4.29 -14.88 -11.82
C TYR A 365 4.64 -13.57 -12.48
N THR A 366 4.33 -13.46 -13.73
CA THR A 366 4.36 -12.18 -14.43
C THR A 366 3.05 -11.46 -14.18
N HIS A 367 3.01 -10.58 -13.17
CA HIS A 367 2.19 -9.41 -13.26
C HIS A 367 2.90 -8.42 -14.19
N LEU A 368 2.57 -8.50 -15.47
CA LEU A 368 2.75 -7.40 -16.37
C LEU A 368 1.68 -6.36 -16.00
N THR A 369 1.99 -5.42 -15.12
CA THR A 369 1.30 -4.16 -15.14
C THR A 369 1.74 -3.47 -16.42
N LEU A 370 1.07 -3.79 -17.52
CA LEU A 370 1.07 -2.92 -18.68
C LEU A 370 0.59 -1.56 -18.18
N PRO A 371 1.25 -0.45 -18.55
CA PRO A 371 0.61 0.84 -18.39
C PRO A 371 -0.76 0.66 -19.04
N THR A 372 -1.82 0.98 -18.28
CA THR A 372 -3.19 0.92 -18.79
C THR A 372 -3.20 1.70 -20.09
N THR A 373 -3.05 0.99 -21.20
CA THR A 373 -3.34 1.55 -22.50
C THR A 373 -4.81 1.91 -22.47
N PRO A 374 -5.17 3.13 -22.87
CA PRO A 374 -6.57 3.45 -23.00
C PRO A 374 -7.16 2.41 -23.96
N TYR A 375 -8.08 1.60 -23.46
CA TYR A 375 -8.87 0.76 -24.33
C TYR A 375 -9.66 1.70 -25.25
N VAL A 376 -9.35 1.64 -26.53
CA VAL A 376 -10.11 2.25 -27.61
C VAL A 376 -11.51 1.66 -27.65
#